data_1d0db38c49cb3bde784728105278b502
#
_entry.id   1d0db38c49cb3bde784728105278b502
#
_cell.length_a   1.000
_cell.length_b   1.000
_cell.length_c   1.000
_cell.angle_alpha   90.00
_cell.angle_beta   90.00
_cell.angle_gamma   90.00
#
_symmetry.space_group_name_H-M   'P 1'
#
loop_
_entity.id
_entity.type
_entity.pdbx_description
1 polymer ?
#
loop_
_entity_poly.entity_id
_entity_poly.type
_entity_poly.pdbx_seq_one_letter_code
_entity_poly.pdbx_strand_id
1 'polypeptide(L)'
;MNNLLGIDYGERYIGIAIKHEEVNIPYGHKIIDTKNNDINKELEVIIKNKKINKIVIGYPIGLNTNKTRMSNTVDEFIENILQKYNIPIEKIDERMTSKLIDSKKNNRLDDLSAVHILETYIKND
;
A
#
# COMPACT_ATOMS: atom_id res chain seq x y z
N MET A 1 -1.58 -0.53 -19.75
CA MET A 1 -0.32 -0.20 -19.13
C MET A 1 -0.48 0.03 -17.66
N ASN A 2 -0.01 -0.92 -16.88
CA ASN A 2 -0.29 -0.85 -15.46
C ASN A 2 0.96 -0.94 -14.62
N ASN A 3 1.45 0.25 -14.26
CA ASN A 3 2.44 0.33 -13.21
C ASN A 3 1.68 0.52 -11.92
N LEU A 4 1.83 -0.42 -11.01
CA LEU A 4 1.04 -0.46 -9.78
C LEU A 4 1.85 0.04 -8.61
N LEU A 5 1.19 0.80 -7.76
CA LEU A 5 1.76 1.24 -6.49
C LEU A 5 1.02 0.53 -5.37
N GLY A 6 1.74 -0.26 -4.60
CA GLY A 6 1.17 -0.94 -3.44
C GLY A 6 1.49 -0.16 -2.18
N ILE A 7 0.49 0.03 -1.35
CA ILE A 7 0.64 0.79 -0.12
C ILE A 7 0.16 -0.02 1.07
N ASP A 8 1.02 -0.17 2.05
CA ASP A 8 0.63 -0.71 3.35
C ASP A 8 0.67 0.44 4.33
N TYR A 9 -0.50 0.97 4.64
CA TYR A 9 -0.59 2.18 5.45
C TYR A 9 -0.38 1.88 6.93
N GLY A 10 0.51 2.63 7.55
CA GLY A 10 0.66 2.67 8.99
C GLY A 10 0.72 4.13 9.42
N GLU A 11 0.40 4.40 10.66
CA GLU A 11 0.37 5.79 11.11
C GLU A 11 1.77 6.40 11.10
N ARG A 12 2.78 5.61 11.44
CA ARG A 12 4.14 6.11 11.42
C ARG A 12 4.90 5.67 10.17
N TYR A 13 4.78 4.41 9.81
CA TYR A 13 5.54 3.87 8.68
C TYR A 13 4.59 3.41 7.59
N ILE A 14 4.86 3.83 6.38
CA ILE A 14 4.05 3.43 5.22
C ILE A 14 4.94 2.65 4.28
N GLY A 15 4.57 1.39 4.04
CA GLY A 15 5.33 0.53 3.15
C GLY A 15 4.89 0.75 1.72
N ILE A 16 5.87 0.81 0.81
CA ILE A 16 5.64 1.08 -0.60
C ILE A 16 6.24 -0.04 -1.43
N ALA A 17 5.43 -0.60 -2.31
CA ALA A 17 5.89 -1.60 -3.27
C ALA A 17 5.48 -1.16 -4.66
N ILE A 18 6.17 -1.66 -5.66
CA ILE A 18 5.93 -1.26 -7.04
C ILE A 18 5.94 -2.49 -7.93
N LYS A 19 5.04 -2.50 -8.91
CA LYS A 19 5.07 -3.50 -9.96
C LYS A 19 5.00 -2.77 -11.29
N HIS A 20 6.03 -2.95 -12.10
CA HIS A 20 6.05 -2.38 -13.45
C HIS A 20 5.28 -3.28 -14.39
N GLU A 21 4.71 -2.67 -15.40
CA GLU A 21 3.88 -3.40 -16.35
C GLU A 21 4.60 -4.59 -16.98
N GLU A 22 5.86 -4.41 -17.30
CA GLU A 22 6.60 -5.43 -18.02
C GLU A 22 7.25 -6.47 -17.12
N VAL A 23 7.15 -6.29 -15.81
CA VAL A 23 7.76 -7.20 -14.85
C VAL A 23 6.66 -7.84 -14.04
N ASN A 24 6.65 -9.17 -14.01
CA ASN A 24 5.55 -9.88 -13.35
C ASN A 24 5.63 -9.92 -11.84
N ILE A 25 6.73 -9.47 -11.28
CA ILE A 25 6.94 -9.60 -9.85
C ILE A 25 7.03 -8.21 -9.19
N PRO A 26 6.21 -7.95 -8.19
CA PRO A 26 6.34 -6.69 -7.46
C PRO A 26 7.57 -6.72 -6.56
N TYR A 27 8.06 -5.54 -6.21
CA TYR A 27 9.19 -5.45 -5.30
C TYR A 27 8.95 -4.35 -4.29
N GLY A 28 9.59 -4.49 -3.12
CA GLY A 28 9.55 -3.45 -2.09
C GLY A 28 10.39 -2.27 -2.53
N HIS A 29 9.81 -1.09 -2.44
CA HIS A 29 10.50 0.11 -2.90
C HIS A 29 11.11 0.89 -1.74
N LYS A 30 10.29 1.18 -0.74
CA LYS A 30 10.80 1.88 0.43
C LYS A 30 9.76 1.88 1.54
N ILE A 31 10.21 2.27 2.72
CA ILE A 31 9.33 2.52 3.85
C ILE A 31 9.44 4.00 4.16
N ILE A 32 8.30 4.67 4.20
CA ILE A 32 8.26 6.10 4.48
C ILE A 32 7.96 6.31 5.96
N ASP A 33 8.85 7.00 6.65
CA ASP A 33 8.65 7.38 8.04
C ASP A 33 7.93 8.72 8.04
N THR A 34 6.64 8.71 8.35
CA THR A 34 5.82 9.91 8.25
C THR A 34 6.21 10.98 9.25
N LYS A 35 6.92 10.60 10.30
CA LYS A 35 7.37 11.57 11.28
C LYS A 35 8.50 12.44 10.75
N ASN A 36 9.34 11.89 9.90
CA ASN A 36 10.52 12.57 9.41
C ASN A 36 10.44 12.98 7.95
N ASN A 37 9.39 12.60 7.25
CA ASN A 37 9.25 12.89 5.83
C ASN A 37 7.85 13.38 5.49
N ASP A 38 7.78 14.20 4.46
CA ASP A 38 6.50 14.71 3.98
C ASP A 38 5.89 13.67 3.05
N ILE A 39 4.82 13.02 3.50
CA ILE A 39 4.21 11.94 2.74
C ILE A 39 3.70 12.43 1.37
N ASN A 40 3.21 13.66 1.30
CA ASN A 40 2.74 14.19 0.02
C ASN A 40 3.87 14.29 -0.98
N LYS A 41 5.01 14.79 -0.56
CA LYS A 41 6.17 14.89 -1.43
C LYS A 41 6.69 13.54 -1.84
N GLU A 42 6.77 12.61 -0.90
CA GLU A 42 7.28 11.29 -1.20
C GLU A 42 6.42 10.58 -2.23
N LEU A 43 5.11 10.65 -2.05
CA LEU A 43 4.20 9.98 -2.98
C LEU A 43 4.21 10.66 -4.34
N GLU A 44 4.26 11.98 -4.37
CA GLU A 44 4.30 12.68 -5.63
C GLU A 44 5.50 12.26 -6.47
N VAL A 45 6.66 12.18 -5.84
CA VAL A 45 7.88 11.77 -6.55
C VAL A 45 7.75 10.35 -7.08
N ILE A 46 7.25 9.44 -6.25
CA ILE A 46 7.11 8.05 -6.64
C ILE A 46 6.14 7.89 -7.81
N ILE A 47 4.97 8.51 -7.68
CA ILE A 47 3.93 8.39 -8.70
C ILE A 47 4.43 8.92 -10.04
N LYS A 48 5.15 10.03 -9.99
CA LYS A 48 5.65 10.65 -11.20
C LYS A 48 6.80 9.87 -11.81
N ASN A 49 7.79 9.52 -10.99
CA ASN A 49 8.99 8.85 -11.50
C ASN A 49 8.72 7.43 -11.96
N LYS A 50 7.81 6.75 -11.30
CA LYS A 50 7.50 5.36 -11.65
C LYS A 50 6.30 5.26 -12.58
N LYS A 51 5.75 6.40 -12.95
CA LYS A 51 4.61 6.46 -13.88
C LYS A 51 3.47 5.57 -13.42
N ILE A 52 3.11 5.71 -12.15
CA ILE A 52 2.06 4.91 -11.55
C ILE A 52 0.71 5.28 -12.14
N ASN A 53 -0.06 4.28 -12.54
CA ASN A 53 -1.41 4.54 -13.03
C ASN A 53 -2.49 3.74 -12.32
N LYS A 54 -2.12 3.02 -11.25
CA LYS A 54 -3.12 2.42 -10.37
C LYS A 54 -2.50 2.24 -8.99
N ILE A 55 -3.31 2.51 -7.97
CA ILE A 55 -2.87 2.38 -6.58
C ILE A 55 -3.65 1.24 -5.94
N VAL A 56 -2.93 0.35 -5.25
CA VAL A 56 -3.53 -0.76 -4.52
C VAL A 56 -3.15 -0.58 -3.06
N ILE A 57 -4.13 -0.47 -2.18
CA ILE A 57 -3.86 -0.22 -0.79
C ILE A 57 -4.51 -1.29 0.07
N GLY A 58 -3.76 -1.76 1.09
CA GLY A 58 -4.30 -2.70 2.04
C GLY A 58 -5.37 -2.05 2.89
N TYR A 59 -6.47 -2.75 3.07
CA TYR A 59 -7.59 -2.22 3.84
C TYR A 59 -7.87 -3.16 5.00
N PRO A 60 -7.54 -2.75 6.22
CA PRO A 60 -7.72 -3.64 7.37
C PRO A 60 -9.18 -3.73 7.73
N ILE A 61 -9.72 -4.94 7.64
CA ILE A 61 -11.11 -5.21 7.99
C ILE A 61 -11.10 -6.14 9.18
N GLY A 62 -11.91 -5.83 10.19
CA GLY A 62 -12.01 -6.68 11.35
C GLY A 62 -12.77 -7.95 11.06
N LEU A 63 -12.86 -8.80 12.06
CA LEU A 63 -13.65 -10.02 11.94
C LEU A 63 -15.08 -9.64 11.54
N ASN A 64 -15.72 -10.49 10.77
CA ASN A 64 -17.07 -10.24 10.28
C ASN A 64 -17.17 -9.08 9.31
N THR A 65 -16.05 -8.74 8.71
CA THR A 65 -15.97 -7.67 7.70
C THR A 65 -16.38 -6.30 8.19
N ASN A 66 -16.34 -6.07 9.50
CA ASN A 66 -16.66 -4.77 10.05
C ASN A 66 -15.47 -3.83 9.93
N LYS A 67 -15.77 -2.55 9.75
CA LYS A 67 -14.72 -1.54 9.74
C LYS A 67 -14.11 -1.39 11.12
N THR A 68 -12.81 -1.12 11.15
CA THR A 68 -12.09 -0.91 12.40
C THR A 68 -11.62 0.54 12.44
N ARG A 69 -11.00 0.92 13.56
CA ARG A 69 -10.41 2.23 13.66
C ARG A 69 -9.37 2.45 12.55
N MET A 70 -8.60 1.41 12.25
CA MET A 70 -7.59 1.51 11.22
C MET A 70 -8.20 1.62 9.82
N SER A 71 -9.35 0.98 9.60
CA SER A 71 -10.06 1.15 8.33
C SER A 71 -10.40 2.61 8.10
N ASN A 72 -10.88 3.28 9.14
CA ASN A 72 -11.24 4.68 9.02
C ASN A 72 -10.03 5.54 8.75
N THR A 73 -8.90 5.20 9.36
CA THR A 73 -7.66 5.93 9.13
C THR A 73 -7.21 5.79 7.68
N VAL A 74 -7.33 4.59 7.13
CA VAL A 74 -6.99 4.36 5.73
C VAL A 74 -7.92 5.15 4.81
N ASP A 75 -9.22 5.16 5.12
CA ASP A 75 -10.18 5.93 4.34
C ASP A 75 -9.81 7.41 4.31
N GLU A 76 -9.41 7.95 5.45
CA GLU A 76 -8.99 9.35 5.52
C GLU A 76 -7.73 9.59 4.70
N PHE A 77 -6.80 8.66 4.75
CA PHE A 77 -5.57 8.76 3.97
C PHE A 77 -5.89 8.81 2.48
N ILE A 78 -6.80 7.96 2.04
CA ILE A 78 -7.22 7.95 0.64
C ILE A 78 -7.83 9.28 0.25
N GLU A 79 -8.76 9.77 1.06
CA GLU A 79 -9.45 11.03 0.74
C GLU A 79 -8.53 12.23 0.76
N ASN A 80 -7.66 12.30 1.75
CA ASN A 80 -6.87 13.51 1.97
C ASN A 80 -5.57 13.52 1.16
N ILE A 81 -5.06 12.36 0.82
CA ILE A 81 -3.74 12.26 0.20
C ILE A 81 -3.81 11.70 -1.22
N LEU A 82 -4.50 10.60 -1.40
CA LEU A 82 -4.42 9.87 -2.66
C LEU A 82 -5.34 10.35 -3.75
N GLN A 83 -6.51 10.85 -3.41
CA GLN A 83 -7.50 11.19 -4.43
C GLN A 83 -7.09 12.35 -5.32
N LYS A 84 -6.21 13.20 -4.84
CA LYS A 84 -5.78 14.35 -5.64
C LYS A 84 -5.01 13.96 -6.89
N TYR A 85 -4.53 12.73 -6.95
CA TYR A 85 -3.76 12.27 -8.12
C TYR A 85 -4.64 11.76 -9.26
N ASN A 86 -5.93 11.60 -9.01
CA ASN A 86 -6.87 11.10 -10.02
C ASN A 86 -6.46 9.76 -10.61
N ILE A 87 -5.93 8.89 -9.78
CA ILE A 87 -5.50 7.55 -10.17
C ILE A 87 -6.45 6.57 -9.53
N PRO A 88 -6.91 5.53 -10.27
CA PRO A 88 -7.79 4.52 -9.67
C PRO A 88 -7.16 3.88 -8.44
N ILE A 89 -7.96 3.67 -7.42
CA ILE A 89 -7.50 3.11 -6.15
C ILE A 89 -8.32 1.87 -5.85
N GLU A 90 -7.61 0.78 -5.56
CA GLU A 90 -8.24 -0.49 -5.22
C GLU A 90 -7.89 -0.85 -3.79
N LYS A 91 -8.88 -1.23 -2.99
CA LYS A 91 -8.66 -1.67 -1.61
C LYS A 91 -8.59 -3.18 -1.57
N ILE A 92 -7.60 -3.70 -0.87
CA ILE A 92 -7.41 -5.15 -0.73
C ILE A 92 -7.55 -5.53 0.73
N ASP A 93 -8.38 -6.52 1.01
CA ASP A 93 -8.54 -7.04 2.36
C ASP A 93 -7.22 -7.67 2.80
N GLU A 94 -6.61 -7.13 3.84
CA GLU A 94 -5.29 -7.60 4.25
C GLU A 94 -5.30 -8.44 5.52
N ARG A 95 -6.44 -9.00 5.90
CA ARG A 95 -6.50 -9.85 7.09
C ARG A 95 -5.51 -11.01 7.02
N MET A 96 -5.43 -11.65 5.85
CA MET A 96 -4.52 -12.78 5.68
C MET A 96 -3.07 -12.33 5.57
N THR A 97 -2.86 -11.18 4.98
CA THR A 97 -1.53 -10.64 4.78
C THR A 97 -0.81 -10.41 6.10
N SER A 98 -1.48 -9.72 6.99
CA SER A 98 -0.93 -9.42 8.31
C SER A 98 -0.50 -10.66 9.05
N LYS A 99 -1.34 -11.66 9.01
CA LYS A 99 -1.11 -12.88 9.73
C LYS A 99 0.16 -13.59 9.29
N LEU A 100 0.38 -13.61 8.00
CA LEU A 100 1.54 -14.31 7.47
C LEU A 100 2.84 -13.60 7.82
N ILE A 101 2.80 -12.30 7.87
CA ILE A 101 4.02 -11.53 8.05
C ILE A 101 4.40 -11.37 9.52
N ASP A 102 3.41 -11.31 10.39
CA ASP A 102 3.64 -11.13 11.81
C ASP A 102 4.60 -12.15 12.39
N SER A 103 4.63 -13.34 11.86
CA SER A 103 5.48 -14.39 12.38
C SER A 103 6.96 -14.11 12.18
N LYS A 104 7.29 -13.16 11.33
CA LYS A 104 8.68 -12.87 11.01
C LYS A 104 9.37 -11.99 12.04
N LYS A 105 8.62 -11.12 12.67
CA LYS A 105 9.17 -10.21 13.68
C LYS A 105 10.36 -9.44 13.20
N ASN A 106 10.23 -8.88 12.04
CA ASN A 106 11.31 -8.21 11.39
C ASN A 106 11.00 -6.74 11.24
N ASN A 107 12.03 -5.91 11.28
CA ASN A 107 11.86 -4.47 11.20
C ASN A 107 11.46 -3.97 9.83
N ARG A 108 11.48 -4.83 8.83
CA ARG A 108 11.17 -4.42 7.48
C ARG A 108 9.89 -5.02 6.96
N LEU A 109 8.97 -5.28 7.87
CA LEU A 109 7.72 -5.93 7.49
C LEU A 109 6.83 -5.05 6.64
N ASP A 110 6.97 -3.72 6.76
CA ASP A 110 6.05 -2.81 6.07
C ASP A 110 6.18 -2.89 4.56
N ASP A 111 7.39 -2.95 4.03
CA ASP A 111 7.53 -3.04 2.57
C ASP A 111 7.20 -4.43 2.07
N LEU A 112 7.44 -5.46 2.87
CA LEU A 112 7.02 -6.81 2.52
C LEU A 112 5.51 -6.92 2.50
N SER A 113 4.84 -6.24 3.42
CA SER A 113 3.39 -6.22 3.44
C SER A 113 2.85 -5.58 2.17
N ALA A 114 3.46 -4.49 1.73
CA ALA A 114 3.05 -3.83 0.52
C ALA A 114 3.24 -4.72 -0.70
N VAL A 115 4.34 -5.47 -0.74
CA VAL A 115 4.56 -6.44 -1.81
C VAL A 115 3.46 -7.49 -1.80
N HIS A 116 3.12 -7.98 -0.63
CA HIS A 116 2.09 -9.01 -0.51
C HIS A 116 0.73 -8.48 -0.95
N ILE A 117 0.45 -7.23 -0.66
CA ILE A 117 -0.78 -6.59 -1.10
C ILE A 117 -0.86 -6.61 -2.63
N LEU A 118 0.23 -6.26 -3.29
CA LEU A 118 0.27 -6.29 -4.75
C LEU A 118 0.13 -7.70 -5.28
N GLU A 119 0.80 -8.65 -4.65
CA GLU A 119 0.69 -10.04 -5.07
C GLU A 119 -0.74 -10.55 -4.97
N THR A 120 -1.43 -10.17 -3.90
CA THR A 120 -2.81 -10.56 -3.72
C THR A 120 -3.69 -9.96 -4.80
N TYR A 121 -3.47 -8.71 -5.12
CA TYR A 121 -4.23 -8.05 -6.16
C TYR A 121 -4.01 -8.72 -7.52
N ILE A 122 -2.77 -8.99 -7.85
CA ILE A 122 -2.43 -9.61 -9.12
C ILE A 122 -3.06 -10.99 -9.25
N LYS A 123 -3.03 -11.74 -8.17
CA LYS A 123 -3.56 -13.09 -8.15
C LYS A 123 -5.06 -13.14 -8.37
N ASN A 124 -5.76 -12.14 -7.86
CA ASN A 124 -7.21 -12.12 -7.91
C ASN A 124 -7.78 -11.34 -9.09
N ASP A 125 -6.93 -10.82 -9.91
CA ASP A 125 -7.35 -9.99 -11.03
C ASP A 125 -7.66 -10.79 -12.30
#